data_ba32269377f09afbbc661c12a37635b0
#
_entry.id   ba32269377f09afbbc661c12a37635b0
#
_cell.length_a   1.000
_cell.length_b   1.000
_cell.length_c   1.000
_cell.angle_alpha   90.00
_cell.angle_beta   90.00
_cell.angle_gamma   90.00
#
_symmetry.space_group_name_H-M   'P 1'
#
loop_
_entity.id
_entity.type
_entity.pdbx_description
1 polymer ?
#
loop_
_entity_poly.entity_id
_entity_poly.type
_entity_poly.pdbx_seq_one_letter_code
_entity_poly.pdbx_strand_id
1 'polypeptide(L)'
;MNRLRNLLPAGIAAGALVTGMALAAPAATAAQTASGRANVVTALDYNSTGWTYRQVPLTTQVPDFADRGFDDSGWPLGQAGFGTTNGTCSWNNENTVKTPWAVDTDILVRHWIHLPRDAQQVRIQGTVDNDAQVYFNGHLVQSVKSGKCAAGAIDVVVPVADLDCCNLIAVRGHDGGVATYLNLRVTYVKPTNAF
;
A
#
# COMPACT_ATOMS: atom_id res chain seq x y z
N MET A 1 -29.76 20.28 -56.27
CA MET A 1 -31.03 20.19 -57.08
C MET A 1 -32.05 19.48 -56.26
N ASN A 2 -33.22 20.08 -56.19
CA ASN A 2 -34.49 19.68 -55.68
C ASN A 2 -34.75 19.80 -54.16
N ARG A 3 -35.38 20.86 -53.96
CA ARG A 3 -36.41 21.32 -53.01
C ARG A 3 -37.69 20.45 -53.08
N LEU A 4 -38.39 20.43 -51.91
CA LEU A 4 -39.89 20.51 -51.74
C LEU A 4 -40.12 20.32 -50.23
N ARG A 5 -40.54 21.29 -49.49
CA ARG A 5 -41.77 22.00 -49.16
C ARG A 5 -43.01 21.08 -49.13
N ASN A 6 -43.62 21.02 -47.91
CA ASN A 6 -45.03 21.21 -47.65
C ASN A 6 -45.33 20.89 -46.19
N LEU A 7 -45.80 21.85 -45.46
CA LEU A 7 -47.18 22.31 -45.13
C LEU A 7 -47.76 21.64 -43.88
N LEU A 8 -47.96 22.51 -42.88
CA LEU A 8 -48.78 22.31 -41.68
C LEU A 8 -50.28 22.09 -42.07
N PRO A 9 -51.05 21.52 -41.14
CA PRO A 9 -52.16 22.34 -40.63
C PRO A 9 -52.27 22.36 -39.09
N ALA A 10 -52.81 23.46 -38.64
CA ALA A 10 -53.21 23.77 -37.32
C ALA A 10 -54.47 22.97 -36.88
N GLY A 11 -54.52 22.55 -35.65
CA GLY A 11 -55.71 21.94 -35.03
C GLY A 11 -55.86 22.47 -33.59
N ILE A 12 -57.01 22.98 -33.37
CA ILE A 12 -57.54 23.83 -32.27
C ILE A 12 -57.73 23.00 -30.99
N ALA A 13 -57.41 23.61 -29.87
CA ALA A 13 -57.89 23.60 -28.50
C ALA A 13 -58.97 22.61 -28.03
N ALA A 14 -58.76 22.02 -26.87
CA ALA A 14 -59.74 21.83 -25.83
C ALA A 14 -59.07 21.78 -24.47
N GLY A 15 -59.32 22.73 -23.60
CA GLY A 15 -58.81 22.76 -22.24
C GLY A 15 -59.57 21.74 -21.37
N ALA A 16 -58.83 21.07 -20.55
CA ALA A 16 -59.31 20.34 -19.40
C ALA A 16 -58.45 20.77 -18.18
N LEU A 17 -59.08 21.55 -17.30
CA LEU A 17 -58.52 21.80 -15.97
C LEU A 17 -58.58 20.50 -15.19
N VAL A 18 -57.41 19.93 -14.93
CA VAL A 18 -57.25 18.87 -13.92
C VAL A 18 -56.65 19.55 -12.68
N THR A 19 -57.46 19.71 -11.65
CA THR A 19 -57.01 20.05 -10.31
C THR A 19 -56.21 18.89 -9.75
N GLY A 20 -54.89 18.93 -9.91
CA GLY A 20 -53.97 17.95 -9.32
C GLY A 20 -53.77 18.23 -7.84
N MET A 21 -54.27 17.36 -6.98
CA MET A 21 -53.83 17.25 -5.58
C MET A 21 -52.34 16.94 -5.54
N ALA A 22 -51.55 17.86 -5.03
CA ALA A 22 -50.17 17.65 -4.73
C ALA A 22 -50.04 16.70 -3.52
N LEU A 23 -49.75 15.44 -3.78
CA LEU A 23 -49.30 14.52 -2.76
C LEU A 23 -47.86 14.95 -2.36
N ALA A 24 -47.72 15.53 -1.17
CA ALA A 24 -46.43 15.79 -0.57
C ALA A 24 -45.71 14.45 -0.32
N ALA A 25 -44.67 14.17 -1.07
CA ALA A 25 -43.80 13.06 -0.80
C ALA A 25 -43.08 13.29 0.54
N PRO A 26 -42.96 12.28 1.42
CA PRO A 26 -42.20 12.43 2.65
C PRO A 26 -40.72 12.70 2.28
N ALA A 27 -40.16 13.75 2.84
CA ALA A 27 -38.75 14.05 2.75
C ALA A 27 -37.97 12.86 3.35
N ALA A 28 -37.31 12.08 2.51
CA ALA A 28 -36.35 11.09 2.94
C ALA A 28 -35.21 11.83 3.64
N THR A 29 -35.22 11.79 4.96
CA THR A 29 -34.08 12.24 5.77
C THR A 29 -32.87 11.34 5.40
N ALA A 30 -32.02 11.84 4.53
CA ALA A 30 -30.74 11.19 4.30
C ALA A 30 -30.00 11.17 5.64
N ALA A 31 -29.91 10.00 6.23
CA ALA A 31 -28.99 9.76 7.35
C ALA A 31 -27.60 10.11 6.85
N GLN A 32 -27.08 11.25 7.26
CA GLN A 32 -25.68 11.58 7.11
C GLN A 32 -24.91 10.57 7.96
N THR A 33 -24.42 9.51 7.32
CA THR A 33 -23.40 8.67 7.91
C THR A 33 -22.22 9.59 8.19
N ALA A 34 -22.01 9.88 9.47
CA ALA A 34 -20.80 10.56 9.93
C ALA A 34 -19.62 9.67 9.46
N SER A 35 -18.96 10.10 8.39
CA SER A 35 -17.69 9.53 7.97
C SER A 35 -16.68 9.91 9.04
N GLY A 36 -16.63 9.10 10.10
CA GLY A 36 -15.58 9.19 11.11
C GLY A 36 -14.25 9.12 10.38
N ARG A 37 -13.41 10.13 10.48
CA ARG A 37 -12.06 10.11 9.93
C ARG A 37 -11.36 8.88 10.49
N ALA A 38 -11.05 7.93 9.62
CA ALA A 38 -10.27 6.77 10.00
C ALA A 38 -8.95 7.27 10.64
N ASN A 39 -8.71 6.87 11.89
CA ASN A 39 -7.48 7.26 12.59
C ASN A 39 -6.34 6.36 12.11
N VAL A 40 -5.62 6.82 11.09
CA VAL A 40 -4.45 6.11 10.55
C VAL A 40 -3.25 6.37 11.45
N VAL A 41 -2.65 5.29 11.94
CA VAL A 41 -1.49 5.31 12.83
C VAL A 41 -0.30 4.66 12.10
N THR A 42 0.88 5.25 12.22
CA THR A 42 2.13 4.68 11.72
C THR A 42 2.72 3.74 12.78
N ALA A 43 2.84 2.46 12.42
CA ALA A 43 3.48 1.45 13.28
C ALA A 43 4.98 1.34 13.02
N LEU A 44 5.40 1.56 11.78
CA LEU A 44 6.80 1.58 11.35
C LEU A 44 6.94 2.67 10.29
N ASP A 45 7.84 3.61 10.51
CA ASP A 45 8.04 4.71 9.56
C ASP A 45 9.20 4.44 8.60
N TYR A 46 9.27 5.22 7.52
CA TYR A 46 10.44 5.24 6.65
C TYR A 46 11.71 5.54 7.45
N ASN A 47 12.83 5.03 6.99
CA ASN A 47 14.13 5.19 7.65
C ASN A 47 14.16 4.67 9.10
N SER A 48 13.27 3.76 9.47
CA SER A 48 13.25 3.13 10.80
C SER A 48 14.53 2.33 11.06
N THR A 49 14.93 2.27 12.31
CA THR A 49 16.04 1.45 12.80
C THR A 49 15.58 0.06 13.26
N GLY A 50 16.51 -0.80 13.61
CA GLY A 50 16.20 -2.11 14.20
C GLY A 50 15.89 -3.21 13.18
N TRP A 51 16.24 -3.02 11.93
CA TRP A 51 16.21 -4.05 10.92
C TRP A 51 17.41 -4.97 11.07
N THR A 52 17.20 -6.28 11.14
CA THR A 52 18.25 -7.24 10.82
C THR A 52 18.32 -7.41 9.30
N TYR A 53 19.53 -7.50 8.74
CA TYR A 53 19.67 -7.63 7.31
C TYR A 53 20.84 -8.54 6.91
N ARG A 54 20.77 -9.07 5.70
CA ARG A 54 21.85 -9.85 5.07
C ARG A 54 21.83 -9.63 3.56
N GLN A 55 23.00 -9.38 2.98
CA GLN A 55 23.18 -9.35 1.54
C GLN A 55 23.69 -10.71 1.07
N VAL A 56 23.17 -11.19 -0.04
CA VAL A 56 23.55 -12.48 -0.62
C VAL A 56 23.68 -12.35 -2.15
N PRO A 57 24.53 -13.16 -2.79
CA PRO A 57 24.57 -13.23 -4.25
C PRO A 57 23.19 -13.55 -4.83
N LEU A 58 22.88 -13.03 -6.03
CA LEU A 58 21.54 -13.12 -6.69
C LEU A 58 20.99 -14.55 -6.81
N THR A 59 21.86 -15.55 -6.92
CA THR A 59 21.48 -16.96 -7.05
C THR A 59 21.30 -17.68 -5.72
N THR A 60 21.63 -17.01 -4.61
CA THR A 60 21.61 -17.63 -3.28
C THR A 60 20.19 -17.75 -2.77
N GLN A 61 19.78 -18.97 -2.46
CA GLN A 61 18.54 -19.22 -1.73
C GLN A 61 18.82 -19.21 -0.22
N VAL A 62 18.01 -18.51 0.53
CA VAL A 62 17.98 -18.57 1.99
C VAL A 62 16.57 -19.04 2.37
N PRO A 63 16.36 -20.35 2.49
CA PRO A 63 15.07 -20.90 2.84
C PRO A 63 14.58 -20.32 4.17
N ASP A 64 13.28 -20.17 4.29
CA ASP A 64 12.58 -19.85 5.53
C ASP A 64 13.00 -18.52 6.20
N PHE A 65 13.79 -17.68 5.48
CA PHE A 65 14.25 -16.39 6.05
C PHE A 65 13.10 -15.49 6.48
N ALA A 66 11.90 -15.69 5.91
CA ALA A 66 10.71 -14.91 6.24
C ALA A 66 9.92 -15.50 7.43
N ASP A 67 10.29 -16.69 7.89
CA ASP A 67 9.59 -17.36 8.99
C ASP A 67 9.89 -16.71 10.33
N ARG A 68 8.91 -16.71 11.21
CA ARG A 68 9.03 -16.14 12.56
C ARG A 68 10.07 -16.86 13.42
N GLY A 69 10.31 -18.14 13.16
CA GLY A 69 11.29 -18.99 13.88
C GLY A 69 12.69 -18.98 13.28
N PHE A 70 12.92 -18.25 12.19
CA PHE A 70 14.24 -18.17 11.58
C PHE A 70 15.23 -17.45 12.50
N ASP A 71 16.42 -18.03 12.70
CA ASP A 71 17.48 -17.42 13.50
C ASP A 71 18.27 -16.40 12.67
N ASP A 72 18.01 -15.13 12.92
CA ASP A 72 18.72 -13.99 12.35
C ASP A 72 19.65 -13.28 13.36
N SER A 73 19.94 -13.92 14.50
CA SER A 73 20.76 -13.34 15.57
C SER A 73 22.19 -12.98 15.12
N GLY A 74 22.70 -13.69 14.11
CA GLY A 74 23.99 -13.39 13.49
C GLY A 74 23.96 -12.33 12.39
N TRP A 75 22.79 -11.72 12.10
CA TRP A 75 22.69 -10.69 11.08
C TRP A 75 23.00 -9.31 11.67
N PRO A 76 23.69 -8.44 10.90
CA PRO A 76 23.89 -7.06 11.34
C PRO A 76 22.57 -6.31 11.47
N LEU A 77 22.58 -5.30 12.36
CA LEU A 77 21.49 -4.31 12.47
C LEU A 77 21.70 -3.19 11.46
N GLY A 78 20.61 -2.80 10.81
CA GLY A 78 20.57 -1.71 9.86
C GLY A 78 19.44 -0.73 10.12
N GLN A 79 19.47 0.34 9.38
CA GLN A 79 18.43 1.35 9.28
C GLN A 79 17.90 1.35 7.85
N ALA A 80 16.59 1.32 7.68
CA ALA A 80 15.96 1.55 6.37
C ALA A 80 16.27 3.00 5.93
N GLY A 81 16.34 3.36 4.72
CA GLY A 81 16.50 2.88 3.39
C GLY A 81 17.84 2.23 3.13
N PHE A 82 17.72 1.04 2.71
CA PHE A 82 18.84 0.29 2.19
C PHE A 82 19.09 0.68 0.74
N GLY A 83 20.36 0.82 0.32
CA GLY A 83 20.63 1.14 -1.07
C GLY A 83 22.02 1.66 -1.37
N THR A 84 22.20 2.10 -2.61
CA THR A 84 23.42 2.81 -3.06
C THR A 84 23.23 4.31 -2.86
N THR A 85 24.29 4.99 -2.43
CA THR A 85 24.26 6.44 -2.10
C THR A 85 24.04 7.34 -3.31
N ASN A 86 24.26 6.82 -4.52
CA ASN A 86 24.03 7.52 -5.78
C ASN A 86 22.71 7.11 -6.46
N GLY A 87 21.88 6.33 -5.79
CA GLY A 87 20.57 5.93 -6.30
C GLY A 87 19.61 7.12 -6.38
N THR A 88 18.73 7.09 -7.38
CA THR A 88 17.69 8.11 -7.58
C THR A 88 16.29 7.62 -7.22
N CYS A 89 16.18 6.35 -6.86
CA CYS A 89 14.92 5.72 -6.47
C CYS A 89 14.51 6.18 -5.08
N SER A 90 13.30 6.68 -4.92
CA SER A 90 12.79 7.09 -3.61
C SER A 90 11.27 7.16 -3.59
N TRP A 91 10.72 7.20 -2.38
CA TRP A 91 9.31 7.51 -2.14
C TRP A 91 9.20 8.94 -1.60
N ASN A 92 8.37 9.77 -2.23
CA ASN A 92 8.11 11.16 -1.80
C ASN A 92 9.38 12.00 -1.54
N ASN A 93 10.41 11.85 -2.37
CA ASN A 93 11.69 12.54 -2.24
C ASN A 93 12.51 12.19 -0.97
N GLU A 94 12.14 11.16 -0.24
CA GLU A 94 12.92 10.67 0.90
C GLU A 94 14.06 9.74 0.45
N ASN A 95 14.83 10.17 -0.53
CA ASN A 95 15.96 9.42 -1.07
C ASN A 95 17.16 9.47 -0.12
N THR A 96 17.02 8.83 1.06
CA THR A 96 18.08 8.81 2.06
C THR A 96 18.51 7.38 2.31
N VAL A 97 19.65 7.00 1.74
CA VAL A 97 20.29 5.73 2.07
C VAL A 97 20.91 5.82 3.45
N LYS A 98 20.57 4.90 4.33
CA LYS A 98 21.10 4.78 5.69
C LYS A 98 21.99 3.56 5.86
N THR A 99 21.64 2.46 5.18
CA THR A 99 22.41 1.22 5.19
C THR A 99 22.80 0.86 3.75
N PRO A 100 24.09 0.70 3.47
CA PRO A 100 24.54 0.31 2.14
C PRO A 100 23.99 -1.04 1.71
N TRP A 101 23.48 -1.12 0.48
CA TRP A 101 23.14 -2.34 -0.21
C TRP A 101 23.88 -2.36 -1.55
N ALA A 102 24.73 -3.37 -1.76
CA ALA A 102 25.58 -3.49 -2.94
C ALA A 102 24.75 -3.86 -4.17
N VAL A 103 25.13 -3.32 -5.33
CA VAL A 103 24.55 -3.72 -6.61
C VAL A 103 24.84 -5.20 -6.91
N ASP A 104 24.04 -5.79 -7.80
CA ASP A 104 24.13 -7.20 -8.21
C ASP A 104 24.05 -8.18 -7.02
N THR A 105 23.28 -7.80 -6.00
CA THR A 105 23.01 -8.68 -4.83
C THR A 105 21.53 -8.63 -4.46
N ASP A 106 21.06 -9.65 -3.75
CA ASP A 106 19.83 -9.59 -3.01
C ASP A 106 20.06 -9.09 -1.59
N ILE A 107 19.12 -8.34 -1.06
CA ILE A 107 19.04 -8.01 0.35
C ILE A 107 17.87 -8.73 1.00
N LEU A 108 18.12 -9.34 2.13
CA LEU A 108 17.11 -9.90 3.02
C LEU A 108 17.04 -9.01 4.24
N VAL A 109 15.88 -8.48 4.54
CA VAL A 109 15.66 -7.63 5.71
C VAL A 109 14.50 -8.16 6.55
N ARG A 110 14.60 -8.00 7.86
CA ARG A 110 13.57 -8.45 8.81
C ARG A 110 13.37 -7.41 9.89
N HIS A 111 12.12 -7.20 10.30
CA HIS A 111 11.77 -6.27 11.37
C HIS A 111 10.52 -6.71 12.12
N TRP A 112 10.60 -6.73 13.45
CA TRP A 112 9.45 -7.01 14.31
C TRP A 112 8.68 -5.74 14.62
N ILE A 113 7.35 -5.80 14.48
CA ILE A 113 6.44 -4.72 14.86
C ILE A 113 5.39 -5.23 15.85
N HIS A 114 4.94 -4.32 16.71
CA HIS A 114 3.81 -4.56 17.60
C HIS A 114 2.60 -3.83 17.08
N LEU A 115 1.48 -4.55 16.94
CA LEU A 115 0.21 -3.97 16.55
C LEU A 115 -0.80 -4.19 17.69
N PRO A 116 -1.70 -3.22 17.95
CA PRO A 116 -2.80 -3.45 18.87
C PRO A 116 -3.75 -4.51 18.29
N ARG A 117 -4.43 -5.27 19.15
CA ARG A 117 -5.31 -6.36 18.74
C ARG A 117 -6.50 -5.92 17.88
N ASP A 118 -6.87 -4.66 18.00
CA ASP A 118 -7.94 -4.01 17.25
C ASP A 118 -7.45 -3.28 16.00
N ALA A 119 -6.17 -3.41 15.64
CA ALA A 119 -5.63 -2.84 14.41
C ALA A 119 -6.39 -3.37 13.19
N GLN A 120 -6.77 -2.45 12.31
CA GLN A 120 -7.46 -2.75 11.07
C GLN A 120 -6.69 -2.19 9.88
N GLN A 121 -6.91 -2.75 8.68
CA GLN A 121 -6.31 -2.25 7.45
C GLN A 121 -4.80 -2.00 7.58
N VAL A 122 -4.08 -2.98 8.12
CA VAL A 122 -2.62 -2.89 8.19
C VAL A 122 -2.08 -2.83 6.77
N ARG A 123 -1.38 -1.75 6.44
CA ARG A 123 -0.89 -1.48 5.08
C ARG A 123 0.61 -1.30 5.09
N ILE A 124 1.29 -2.02 4.20
CA ILE A 124 2.71 -1.88 3.94
C ILE A 124 2.87 -1.07 2.66
N GLN A 125 3.63 0.01 2.71
CA GLN A 125 3.92 0.87 1.55
C GLN A 125 5.42 1.12 1.44
N GLY A 126 5.93 1.16 0.21
CA GLY A 126 7.36 1.40 0.03
C GLY A 126 7.79 1.49 -1.42
N THR A 127 9.09 1.60 -1.56
CA THR A 127 9.79 1.73 -2.83
C THR A 127 10.89 0.69 -2.90
N VAL A 128 11.09 0.11 -4.06
CA VAL A 128 12.17 -0.82 -4.33
C VAL A 128 12.81 -0.52 -5.69
N ASP A 129 14.10 -0.80 -5.78
CA ASP A 129 14.88 -0.89 -7.00
C ASP A 129 15.70 -2.19 -6.93
N ASN A 130 15.40 -3.26 -7.72
CA ASN A 130 14.42 -3.35 -8.81
C ASN A 130 13.15 -4.11 -8.41
N ASP A 131 13.26 -5.28 -7.77
CA ASP A 131 12.17 -6.20 -7.46
C ASP A 131 12.10 -6.47 -5.96
N ALA A 132 10.94 -6.88 -5.46
CA ALA A 132 10.77 -7.27 -4.07
C ALA A 132 9.77 -8.41 -3.88
N GLN A 133 10.03 -9.21 -2.86
CA GLN A 133 9.06 -10.11 -2.25
C GLN A 133 8.84 -9.66 -0.81
N VAL A 134 7.62 -9.30 -0.48
CA VAL A 134 7.22 -8.82 0.85
C VAL A 134 6.45 -9.91 1.56
N TYR A 135 6.90 -10.23 2.76
CA TYR A 135 6.31 -11.25 3.61
C TYR A 135 5.82 -10.63 4.91
N PHE A 136 4.74 -11.17 5.43
CA PHE A 136 4.21 -10.83 6.73
C PHE A 136 3.93 -12.11 7.51
N ASN A 137 4.58 -12.29 8.66
CA ASN A 137 4.51 -13.51 9.48
C ASN A 137 4.81 -14.82 8.71
N GLY A 138 5.72 -14.77 7.74
CA GLY A 138 6.08 -15.91 6.88
C GLY A 138 5.26 -16.02 5.59
N HIS A 139 4.12 -15.34 5.50
CA HIS A 139 3.26 -15.37 4.33
C HIS A 139 3.68 -14.34 3.28
N LEU A 140 3.84 -14.73 2.03
CA LEU A 140 4.08 -13.82 0.93
C LEU A 140 2.82 -12.98 0.68
N VAL A 141 2.88 -11.67 0.98
CA VAL A 141 1.75 -10.75 0.81
C VAL A 141 1.83 -9.92 -0.45
N GLN A 142 3.02 -9.70 -0.99
CA GLN A 142 3.20 -9.02 -2.28
C GLN A 142 4.49 -9.45 -2.97
N SER A 143 4.45 -9.54 -4.30
CA SER A 143 5.63 -9.65 -5.17
C SER A 143 5.63 -8.48 -6.15
N VAL A 144 6.70 -7.71 -6.15
CA VAL A 144 6.95 -6.63 -7.11
C VAL A 144 7.99 -7.10 -8.10
N LYS A 145 7.68 -7.00 -9.39
CA LYS A 145 8.62 -7.28 -10.49
C LYS A 145 8.61 -6.09 -11.43
N SER A 146 9.57 -5.20 -11.24
CA SER A 146 9.66 -3.97 -12.01
C SER A 146 10.87 -3.91 -12.93
N GLY A 147 11.97 -4.53 -12.53
CA GLY A 147 13.24 -4.47 -13.26
C GLY A 147 13.87 -3.07 -13.29
N LYS A 148 13.36 -2.14 -12.49
CA LYS A 148 13.80 -0.74 -12.39
C LYS A 148 13.33 -0.13 -11.10
N CYS A 149 13.79 1.09 -10.78
CA CYS A 149 13.22 1.86 -9.67
C CYS A 149 11.70 1.96 -9.78
N ALA A 150 11.01 1.49 -8.78
CA ALA A 150 9.55 1.46 -8.71
C ALA A 150 9.07 2.16 -7.43
N ALA A 151 9.01 3.48 -7.51
CA ALA A 151 8.54 4.31 -6.42
C ALA A 151 7.08 3.97 -6.08
N GLY A 152 6.83 3.62 -4.82
CA GLY A 152 5.50 3.24 -4.34
C GLY A 152 4.97 1.91 -4.86
N ALA A 153 5.80 1.07 -5.46
CA ALA A 153 5.36 -0.23 -5.97
C ALA A 153 5.04 -1.26 -4.88
N ILE A 154 5.65 -1.12 -3.71
CA ILE A 154 5.21 -1.87 -2.54
C ILE A 154 3.99 -1.14 -1.98
N ASP A 155 2.82 -1.77 -2.12
CA ASP A 155 1.56 -1.24 -1.60
C ASP A 155 0.56 -2.38 -1.41
N VAL A 156 0.46 -2.87 -0.19
CA VAL A 156 -0.38 -4.02 0.13
C VAL A 156 -1.08 -3.84 1.47
N VAL A 157 -2.34 -4.28 1.53
CA VAL A 157 -3.08 -4.44 2.77
C VAL A 157 -2.93 -5.89 3.22
N VAL A 158 -2.41 -6.06 4.44
CA VAL A 158 -2.19 -7.39 5.03
C VAL A 158 -3.53 -8.03 5.36
N PRO A 159 -3.76 -9.30 4.99
CA PRO A 159 -4.97 -10.02 5.39
C PRO A 159 -5.12 -10.08 6.92
N VAL A 160 -6.34 -9.87 7.42
CA VAL A 160 -6.61 -9.88 8.87
C VAL A 160 -6.23 -11.21 9.52
N ALA A 161 -6.36 -12.31 8.78
CA ALA A 161 -5.98 -13.65 9.26
C ALA A 161 -4.48 -13.79 9.56
N ASP A 162 -3.64 -12.92 8.98
CA ASP A 162 -2.19 -12.96 9.17
C ASP A 162 -1.71 -12.08 10.33
N LEU A 163 -2.62 -11.34 11.00
CA LEU A 163 -2.26 -10.42 12.07
C LEU A 163 -2.12 -11.14 13.43
N ASP A 164 -1.09 -10.74 14.18
CA ASP A 164 -0.85 -11.17 15.56
C ASP A 164 -0.43 -9.94 16.40
N CYS A 165 -0.20 -10.12 17.70
CA CYS A 165 0.32 -9.03 18.56
C CYS A 165 1.75 -8.63 18.21
N CYS A 166 2.57 -9.60 17.86
CA CYS A 166 3.96 -9.43 17.45
C CYS A 166 4.11 -9.92 16.02
N ASN A 167 4.34 -9.03 15.10
CA ASN A 167 4.35 -9.36 13.68
C ASN A 167 5.74 -9.17 13.10
N LEU A 168 6.11 -10.06 12.23
CA LEU A 168 7.35 -10.00 11.49
C LEU A 168 7.09 -9.49 10.07
N ILE A 169 7.82 -8.47 9.66
CA ILE A 169 7.94 -8.07 8.26
C ILE A 169 9.27 -8.58 7.77
N ALA A 170 9.26 -9.32 6.66
CA ALA A 170 10.47 -9.72 5.98
C ALA A 170 10.38 -9.34 4.51
N VAL A 171 11.48 -8.87 3.93
CA VAL A 171 11.53 -8.51 2.52
C VAL A 171 12.80 -9.06 1.90
N ARG A 172 12.66 -9.67 0.72
CA ARG A 172 13.76 -9.92 -0.18
C ARG A 172 13.73 -8.84 -1.26
N GLY A 173 14.70 -7.94 -1.26
CA GLY A 173 14.96 -7.03 -2.36
C GLY A 173 15.91 -7.69 -3.33
N HIS A 174 15.66 -7.53 -4.64
CA HIS A 174 16.51 -8.07 -5.71
C HIS A 174 16.98 -6.91 -6.58
N ASP A 175 18.29 -6.86 -6.81
CA ASP A 175 18.89 -5.88 -7.70
C ASP A 175 19.47 -6.56 -8.93
N GLY A 176 19.14 -6.03 -10.09
CA GLY A 176 19.67 -6.50 -11.39
C GLY A 176 20.49 -5.45 -12.11
N GLY A 177 21.10 -4.47 -11.37
CA GLY A 177 21.77 -3.44 -12.12
C GLY A 177 22.55 -2.36 -11.37
N VAL A 178 22.31 -1.09 -11.69
CA VAL A 178 23.23 0.02 -11.45
C VAL A 178 23.07 0.66 -10.08
N ALA A 179 21.89 0.53 -9.46
CA ALA A 179 21.55 1.13 -8.18
C ALA A 179 20.52 0.29 -7.44
N THR A 180 20.61 0.31 -6.13
CA THR A 180 19.71 -0.42 -5.24
C THR A 180 18.94 0.55 -4.37
N TYR A 181 17.71 0.21 -4.02
CA TYR A 181 16.94 0.91 -3.02
C TYR A 181 15.83 0.06 -2.43
N LEU A 182 15.67 0.10 -1.12
CA LEU A 182 14.53 -0.48 -0.41
C LEU A 182 14.22 0.36 0.83
N ASN A 183 13.00 0.86 0.89
CA ASN A 183 12.50 1.55 2.07
C ASN A 183 10.99 1.35 2.16
N LEU A 184 10.46 1.18 3.36
CA LEU A 184 9.03 0.95 3.55
C LEU A 184 8.54 1.47 4.90
N ARG A 185 7.23 1.69 4.98
CA ARG A 185 6.50 2.00 6.21
C ARG A 185 5.31 1.07 6.37
N VAL A 186 4.83 0.99 7.60
CA VAL A 186 3.60 0.27 7.95
C VAL A 186 2.66 1.21 8.68
N THR A 187 1.43 1.24 8.23
CA THR A 187 0.35 1.96 8.87
C THR A 187 -0.81 1.03 9.20
N TYR A 188 -1.64 1.41 10.14
CA TYR A 188 -2.91 0.72 10.42
C TYR A 188 -4.00 1.71 10.78
N VAL A 189 -5.25 1.30 10.65
CA VAL A 189 -6.40 2.05 11.12
C VAL A 189 -6.73 1.60 12.55
N LYS A 190 -6.74 2.56 13.47
CA LYS A 190 -7.25 2.35 14.81
C LYS A 190 -8.76 2.63 14.81
N PRO A 191 -9.61 1.66 15.22
CA PRO A 191 -11.04 1.92 15.35
C PRO A 191 -11.29 3.10 16.28
N THR A 192 -12.14 4.03 15.86
CA THR A 192 -12.71 5.01 16.77
C THR A 192 -13.79 4.29 17.57
N ASN A 193 -13.59 4.12 18.87
CA ASN A 193 -14.66 3.67 19.75
C ASN A 193 -15.81 4.67 19.60
N ALA A 194 -16.89 4.25 18.95
CA ALA A 194 -18.15 4.97 19.04
C ALA A 194 -18.66 4.77 20.47
N PHE A 195 -18.64 5.84 21.27
CA PHE A 195 -19.31 5.88 22.57
C PHE A 195 -20.81 6.03 22.36
#